data_07c0a2749c9c67b426435754ff0e7690
#
_entry.id   07c0a2749c9c67b426435754ff0e7690
#
_cell.length_a   1.000
_cell.length_b   1.000
_cell.length_c   1.000
_cell.angle_alpha   90.00
_cell.angle_beta   90.00
_cell.angle_gamma   90.00
#
_symmetry.space_group_name_H-M   'P 1'
#
loop_
_entity.id
_entity.type
_entity.pdbx_description
1 polymer ?
#
loop_
_entity_poly.entity_id
_entity_poly.type
_entity_poly.pdbx_seq_one_letter_code
_entity_poly.pdbx_strand_id
1 'polypeptide(L)'
;MWVERDGGQLCDWGKRKEIMRRVIISIIGVSLAVAAAGQDSQDQHQSFDVNVPQAPLPVLSDGRVMLAYELHITNFTRGKLQLMELRVLAGESGRTIADFRNQDLIDRISIVGAPAQSPTGSVVAPGARAIVFIELQLAPGERLSALRHELDYGLPDGTVSTLRPEATSVSMRPASVLGPPLRGGPWVAVHDPTWPSGHRRVTYTMGGKVRLPGRFAVDWVGTDAAGRISTGDPDHPSDSIGYNADVLAGADAEVAAVRDNMTESTSIQHNPAHVLGEGAGNFVALRLGPDRVAFYEHLRPGSIRVRAGEHVRKGQVIGSLGFSGDTTGPHLHLHVADCDQTLQCEGVPFTIEAMSLLGRYHNIADLGQHPWSTEVVRKPGSPEWPSYNVVVRFPSPLQVRSTHEASRVVLSNVSALGPAMHMPGQAHYEQQ
;
A
#
# COMPACT_ATOMS: atom_id res chain seq x y z
N MET A 1 -38.63 48.39 -38.78
CA MET A 1 -39.03 48.20 -40.16
C MET A 1 -39.56 46.79 -40.21
N TRP A 2 -40.79 46.62 -39.82
CA TRP A 2 -42.01 46.28 -40.53
C TRP A 2 -41.76 45.12 -41.55
N VAL A 3 -42.40 43.97 -41.38
CA VAL A 3 -43.73 43.62 -41.97
C VAL A 3 -44.29 42.35 -41.27
N GLU A 4 -45.53 42.46 -40.80
CA GLU A 4 -46.49 41.39 -40.51
C GLU A 4 -46.94 40.64 -41.77
N ARG A 5 -47.46 39.42 -41.59
CA ARG A 5 -48.76 38.89 -42.13
C ARG A 5 -49.00 37.48 -41.63
N ASP A 6 -49.96 37.30 -40.80
CA ASP A 6 -51.36 36.86 -41.00
C ASP A 6 -51.56 35.46 -41.61
N GLY A 7 -52.40 34.67 -40.96
CA GLY A 7 -53.09 33.54 -41.60
C GLY A 7 -53.49 32.46 -40.59
N GLY A 8 -54.58 32.62 -39.93
CA GLY A 8 -55.19 31.72 -38.97
C GLY A 8 -55.76 30.45 -39.58
N GLN A 9 -55.97 29.47 -38.73
CA GLN A 9 -57.09 28.53 -38.86
C GLN A 9 -57.42 27.93 -37.48
N LEU A 10 -58.58 28.36 -36.96
CA LEU A 10 -59.34 27.73 -35.90
C LEU A 10 -59.86 26.39 -36.42
N CYS A 11 -59.57 25.27 -35.76
CA CYS A 11 -60.27 24.00 -35.96
C CYS A 11 -60.69 23.43 -34.60
N ASP A 12 -61.94 23.62 -34.36
CA ASP A 12 -62.99 22.82 -33.79
C ASP A 12 -62.61 21.76 -32.73
N TRP A 13 -62.79 22.16 -31.47
CA TRP A 13 -62.68 21.38 -30.26
C TRP A 13 -64.04 20.90 -29.71
N GLY A 14 -64.92 20.46 -30.59
CA GLY A 14 -66.27 20.17 -30.20
C GLY A 14 -66.92 18.90 -30.72
N LYS A 15 -66.29 17.77 -30.88
CA LYS A 15 -67.00 16.49 -31.20
C LYS A 15 -66.11 15.25 -30.97
N ARG A 16 -65.69 14.94 -29.79
CA ARG A 16 -65.27 13.55 -29.42
C ARG A 16 -65.52 13.26 -27.92
N LYS A 17 -66.72 13.49 -27.48
CA LYS A 17 -67.20 13.08 -26.13
C LYS A 17 -68.36 12.11 -26.20
N GLU A 18 -68.37 11.13 -27.07
CA GLU A 18 -69.53 10.17 -27.03
C GLU A 18 -69.28 8.79 -27.65
N ILE A 19 -68.10 8.20 -27.56
CA ILE A 19 -67.91 6.77 -27.80
C ILE A 19 -66.82 6.27 -26.87
N MET A 20 -67.10 6.07 -25.61
CA MET A 20 -66.38 5.13 -24.74
C MET A 20 -67.14 4.91 -23.41
N ARG A 21 -68.35 4.49 -23.53
CA ARG A 21 -69.07 3.86 -22.43
C ARG A 21 -69.43 2.44 -22.88
N ARG A 22 -68.96 1.47 -22.11
CA ARG A 22 -69.24 0.01 -22.12
C ARG A 22 -68.15 -0.86 -22.74
N VAL A 23 -67.03 -1.05 -22.00
CA VAL A 23 -66.42 -2.37 -21.86
C VAL A 23 -66.09 -2.51 -20.37
N ILE A 24 -66.94 -3.22 -19.65
CA ILE A 24 -66.66 -3.74 -18.31
C ILE A 24 -65.77 -4.95 -18.52
N ILE A 25 -64.50 -4.87 -18.28
CA ILE A 25 -63.63 -6.02 -18.12
C ILE A 25 -63.30 -6.11 -16.63
N SER A 26 -63.85 -7.19 -16.04
CA SER A 26 -63.45 -7.67 -14.71
C SER A 26 -61.97 -8.00 -14.72
N ILE A 27 -61.11 -7.16 -14.16
CA ILE A 27 -59.75 -7.51 -13.84
C ILE A 27 -59.71 -7.89 -12.37
N ILE A 28 -59.50 -9.19 -12.17
CA ILE A 28 -59.22 -9.84 -10.91
C ILE A 28 -58.01 -9.10 -10.31
N GLY A 29 -58.21 -8.49 -9.14
CA GLY A 29 -57.15 -7.84 -8.38
C GLY A 29 -56.13 -8.86 -7.91
N VAL A 30 -54.99 -8.94 -8.61
CA VAL A 30 -53.75 -9.48 -8.05
C VAL A 30 -53.09 -8.33 -7.33
N SER A 31 -53.27 -8.27 -6.03
CA SER A 31 -52.49 -7.41 -5.17
C SER A 31 -51.03 -7.88 -5.20
N LEU A 32 -50.24 -7.32 -6.10
CA LEU A 32 -48.78 -7.34 -5.92
C LEU A 32 -48.50 -6.48 -4.71
N ALA A 33 -48.25 -7.09 -3.57
CA ALA A 33 -47.51 -6.47 -2.49
C ALA A 33 -46.10 -6.24 -3.00
N VAL A 34 -45.86 -5.07 -3.58
CA VAL A 34 -44.51 -4.54 -3.71
C VAL A 34 -44.04 -4.35 -2.28
N ALA A 35 -43.25 -5.29 -1.80
CA ALA A 35 -42.43 -5.04 -0.62
C ALA A 35 -41.59 -3.79 -0.96
N ALA A 36 -42.04 -2.65 -0.46
CA ALA A 36 -41.20 -1.48 -0.36
C ALA A 36 -40.02 -1.92 0.51
N ALA A 37 -38.92 -2.34 -0.15
CA ALA A 37 -37.64 -2.31 0.50
C ALA A 37 -37.50 -0.87 1.01
N GLY A 38 -37.60 -0.70 2.33
CA GLY A 38 -37.40 0.58 2.96
C GLY A 38 -36.04 1.11 2.46
N GLN A 39 -36.08 2.05 1.54
CA GLN A 39 -34.98 2.97 1.39
C GLN A 39 -34.93 3.66 2.73
N ASP A 40 -33.89 3.32 3.53
CA ASP A 40 -33.49 4.16 4.65
C ASP A 40 -33.47 5.58 4.09
N SER A 41 -34.39 6.42 4.55
CA SER A 41 -34.36 7.84 4.24
C SER A 41 -33.08 8.34 4.90
N GLN A 42 -31.97 8.34 4.15
CA GLN A 42 -30.79 9.09 4.57
C GLN A 42 -31.27 10.51 4.78
N ASP A 43 -31.10 11.00 6.00
CA ASP A 43 -31.42 12.37 6.32
C ASP A 43 -30.77 13.27 5.28
N GLN A 44 -31.58 13.99 4.50
CA GLN A 44 -31.10 14.83 3.39
C GLN A 44 -30.48 16.11 3.96
N HIS A 45 -29.36 16.00 4.63
CA HIS A 45 -28.59 17.13 5.09
C HIS A 45 -27.15 17.07 4.55
N GLN A 46 -26.52 18.23 4.47
CA GLN A 46 -25.11 18.31 4.09
C GLN A 46 -24.26 17.62 5.17
N SER A 47 -23.24 16.85 4.74
CA SER A 47 -22.34 16.14 5.61
C SER A 47 -20.92 16.13 5.05
N PHE A 48 -20.24 15.02 5.13
CA PHE A 48 -18.92 14.82 4.54
C PHE A 48 -19.00 14.35 3.08
N ASP A 49 -18.13 14.88 2.25
CA ASP A 49 -17.70 14.20 1.03
C ASP A 49 -16.63 13.17 1.40
N VAL A 50 -16.82 11.91 1.01
CA VAL A 50 -15.93 10.81 1.34
C VAL A 50 -15.39 10.20 0.06
N ASN A 51 -14.07 10.12 -0.04
CA ASN A 51 -13.38 9.57 -1.20
C ASN A 51 -12.25 8.62 -0.79
N VAL A 52 -12.10 7.50 -1.50
CA VAL A 52 -10.93 6.59 -1.43
C VAL A 52 -10.10 6.82 -2.69
N PRO A 53 -9.02 7.60 -2.63
CA PRO A 53 -8.29 8.01 -3.84
C PRO A 53 -7.59 6.86 -4.54
N GLN A 54 -7.19 5.82 -3.79
CA GLN A 54 -6.56 4.62 -4.31
C GLN A 54 -7.30 3.38 -3.81
N ALA A 55 -7.76 2.54 -4.74
CA ALA A 55 -8.39 1.27 -4.40
C ALA A 55 -7.43 0.40 -3.57
N PRO A 56 -7.87 -0.14 -2.42
CA PRO A 56 -7.02 -1.01 -1.60
C PRO A 56 -6.47 -2.19 -2.41
N LEU A 57 -5.16 -2.43 -2.29
CA LEU A 57 -4.50 -3.60 -2.89
C LEU A 57 -4.10 -4.56 -1.77
N PRO A 58 -4.46 -5.85 -1.88
CA PRO A 58 -4.07 -6.84 -0.88
C PRO A 58 -2.58 -7.16 -0.96
N VAL A 59 -1.95 -7.30 0.20
CA VAL A 59 -0.56 -7.77 0.34
C VAL A 59 -0.44 -8.75 1.48
N LEU A 60 0.38 -9.78 1.33
CA LEU A 60 0.69 -10.72 2.41
C LEU A 60 1.73 -10.07 3.35
N SER A 61 1.44 -10.03 4.64
CA SER A 61 2.33 -9.56 5.71
C SER A 61 2.05 -10.34 6.99
N ASP A 62 3.07 -10.81 7.67
CA ASP A 62 2.96 -11.67 8.87
C ASP A 62 2.03 -12.90 8.69
N GLY A 63 2.06 -13.50 7.49
CA GLY A 63 1.23 -14.66 7.15
C GLY A 63 -0.26 -14.34 6.96
N ARG A 64 -0.66 -13.08 6.94
CA ARG A 64 -2.04 -12.62 6.74
C ARG A 64 -2.15 -11.64 5.59
N VAL A 65 -3.29 -11.62 4.93
CA VAL A 65 -3.59 -10.60 3.93
C VAL A 65 -3.90 -9.28 4.64
N MET A 66 -3.20 -8.23 4.26
CA MET A 66 -3.39 -6.87 4.75
C MET A 66 -3.91 -5.98 3.61
N LEU A 67 -4.77 -5.03 3.95
CA LEU A 67 -5.19 -3.92 3.11
C LEU A 67 -4.78 -2.61 3.80
N ALA A 68 -4.09 -1.73 3.09
CA ALA A 68 -3.76 -0.39 3.56
C ALA A 68 -4.26 0.65 2.56
N TYR A 69 -5.07 1.62 3.03
CA TYR A 69 -5.67 2.67 2.21
C TYR A 69 -6.11 3.85 3.07
N GLU A 70 -6.61 4.91 2.45
CA GLU A 70 -7.06 6.14 3.12
C GLU A 70 -8.49 6.49 2.73
N LEU A 71 -9.27 7.00 3.71
CA LEU A 71 -10.47 7.77 3.46
C LEU A 71 -10.13 9.26 3.53
N HIS A 72 -10.41 9.98 2.47
CA HIS A 72 -10.39 11.44 2.43
C HIS A 72 -11.79 11.95 2.73
N ILE A 73 -11.96 12.65 3.85
CA ILE A 73 -13.24 13.13 4.38
C ILE A 73 -13.22 14.65 4.39
N THR A 74 -14.04 15.29 3.57
CA THR A 74 -14.12 16.76 3.50
C THR A 74 -15.45 17.23 4.07
N ASN A 75 -15.42 18.17 5.02
CA ASN A 75 -16.63 18.73 5.59
C ASN A 75 -17.23 19.82 4.69
N PHE A 76 -18.36 19.56 4.05
CA PHE A 76 -19.08 20.49 3.18
C PHE A 76 -20.19 21.28 3.91
N THR A 77 -20.30 21.15 5.24
CA THR A 77 -21.26 21.91 6.03
C THR A 77 -20.72 23.28 6.48
N ARG A 78 -21.57 24.09 7.06
CA ARG A 78 -21.19 25.39 7.68
C ARG A 78 -20.73 25.25 9.13
N GLY A 79 -20.95 24.08 9.76
CA GLY A 79 -20.59 23.75 11.12
C GLY A 79 -19.40 22.80 11.23
N LYS A 80 -18.83 22.73 12.43
CA LYS A 80 -17.83 21.70 12.73
C LYS A 80 -18.55 20.35 12.85
N LEU A 81 -17.96 19.28 12.27
CA LEU A 81 -18.43 17.92 12.43
C LEU A 81 -17.38 17.13 13.19
N GLN A 82 -17.81 16.28 14.11
CA GLN A 82 -16.91 15.40 14.87
C GLN A 82 -17.11 13.98 14.40
N LEU A 83 -16.08 13.36 13.81
CA LEU A 83 -16.09 11.93 13.51
C LEU A 83 -15.98 11.14 14.82
N MET A 84 -16.94 10.26 15.08
CA MET A 84 -17.08 9.54 16.35
C MET A 84 -16.74 8.06 16.21
N GLU A 85 -17.13 7.45 15.09
CA GLU A 85 -16.93 6.04 14.80
C GLU A 85 -16.72 5.84 13.30
N LEU A 86 -15.85 4.92 12.93
CA LEU A 86 -15.68 4.44 11.57
C LEU A 86 -15.72 2.91 11.58
N ARG A 87 -16.76 2.34 11.00
CA ARG A 87 -16.87 0.90 10.75
C ARG A 87 -16.52 0.57 9.31
N VAL A 88 -15.72 -0.47 9.14
CA VAL A 88 -15.40 -1.05 7.84
C VAL A 88 -16.07 -2.41 7.74
N LEU A 89 -16.82 -2.62 6.67
CA LEU A 89 -17.64 -3.81 6.46
C LEU A 89 -17.22 -4.51 5.16
N ALA A 90 -17.34 -5.83 5.14
CA ALA A 90 -17.22 -6.63 3.91
C ALA A 90 -18.37 -6.26 2.97
N GLY A 91 -18.04 -5.91 1.72
CA GLY A 91 -18.99 -5.31 0.78
C GLY A 91 -20.23 -6.13 0.50
N GLU A 92 -20.09 -7.46 0.40
CA GLU A 92 -21.20 -8.35 0.04
C GLU A 92 -22.02 -8.79 1.27
N SER A 93 -21.33 -9.18 2.35
CA SER A 93 -21.99 -9.75 3.53
C SER A 93 -22.44 -8.71 4.55
N GLY A 94 -21.92 -7.48 4.49
CA GLY A 94 -22.14 -6.45 5.51
C GLY A 94 -21.49 -6.78 6.88
N ARG A 95 -20.68 -7.84 6.96
CA ARG A 95 -19.98 -8.21 8.20
C ARG A 95 -18.93 -7.14 8.55
N THR A 96 -18.94 -6.67 9.78
CA THR A 96 -17.92 -5.76 10.29
C THR A 96 -16.54 -6.42 10.28
N ILE A 97 -15.56 -5.77 9.65
CA ILE A 97 -14.16 -6.17 9.59
C ILE A 97 -13.37 -5.41 10.65
N ALA A 98 -13.63 -4.11 10.77
CA ALA A 98 -12.98 -3.25 11.76
C ALA A 98 -13.97 -2.19 12.26
N ASP A 99 -13.72 -1.73 13.48
CA ASP A 99 -14.49 -0.70 14.18
C ASP A 99 -13.52 0.18 14.95
N PHE A 100 -13.39 1.43 14.51
CA PHE A 100 -12.46 2.41 15.05
C PHE A 100 -13.25 3.48 15.83
N ARG A 101 -12.91 3.65 17.10
CA ARG A 101 -13.59 4.57 18.03
C ARG A 101 -12.58 5.26 18.95
N ASN A 102 -12.98 6.36 19.54
CA ASN A 102 -12.21 7.05 20.58
C ASN A 102 -10.76 7.30 20.14
N GLN A 103 -9.78 6.96 20.98
CA GLN A 103 -8.36 7.21 20.71
C GLN A 103 -7.86 6.45 19.50
N ASP A 104 -8.31 5.19 19.29
CA ASP A 104 -7.92 4.40 18.11
C ASP A 104 -8.34 5.06 16.78
N LEU A 105 -9.51 5.70 16.74
CA LEU A 105 -9.92 6.51 15.58
C LEU A 105 -9.09 7.80 15.47
N ILE A 106 -8.89 8.52 16.58
CA ILE A 106 -8.13 9.78 16.61
C ILE A 106 -6.70 9.55 16.13
N ASP A 107 -6.05 8.48 16.56
CA ASP A 107 -4.68 8.13 16.18
C ASP A 107 -4.53 7.84 14.67
N ARG A 108 -5.64 7.56 13.99
CA ARG A 108 -5.69 7.30 12.53
C ARG A 108 -5.98 8.53 11.70
N ILE A 109 -6.29 9.67 12.32
CA ILE A 109 -6.71 10.89 11.60
C ILE A 109 -5.55 11.87 11.47
N SER A 110 -5.42 12.44 10.28
CA SER A 110 -4.63 13.65 10.04
C SER A 110 -5.52 14.71 9.41
N ILE A 111 -5.55 15.92 9.97
CA ILE A 111 -6.25 17.07 9.40
C ILE A 111 -5.28 17.77 8.44
N VAL A 112 -5.65 17.91 7.19
CA VAL A 112 -4.81 18.54 6.16
C VAL A 112 -4.51 19.99 6.54
N GLY A 113 -3.22 20.33 6.57
CA GLY A 113 -2.75 21.68 6.95
C GLY A 113 -2.66 21.95 8.45
N ALA A 114 -3.05 20.99 9.31
CA ALA A 114 -2.84 21.08 10.74
C ALA A 114 -1.50 20.42 11.15
N PRO A 115 -0.91 20.82 12.29
CA PRO A 115 0.22 20.10 12.87
C PRO A 115 -0.11 18.63 13.11
N ALA A 116 0.86 17.73 12.97
CA ALA A 116 0.68 16.28 13.07
C ALA A 116 0.04 15.82 14.39
N GLN A 117 0.18 16.57 15.46
CA GLN A 117 -0.41 16.35 16.78
C GLN A 117 -1.45 17.41 17.11
N SER A 118 -2.34 17.72 16.16
CA SER A 118 -3.38 18.72 16.36
C SER A 118 -4.31 18.34 17.52
N PRO A 119 -4.56 19.25 18.49
CA PRO A 119 -5.50 19.00 19.58
C PRO A 119 -6.97 18.88 19.13
N THR A 120 -7.27 19.10 17.85
CA THR A 120 -8.64 19.01 17.31
C THR A 120 -9.17 17.59 17.23
N GLY A 121 -8.30 16.56 17.40
CA GLY A 121 -8.72 15.16 17.41
C GLY A 121 -9.47 14.78 16.14
N SER A 122 -10.73 14.35 16.30
CA SER A 122 -11.61 13.94 15.18
C SER A 122 -12.55 15.05 14.68
N VAL A 123 -12.35 16.33 15.11
CA VAL A 123 -13.20 17.46 14.71
C VAL A 123 -12.71 18.05 13.38
N VAL A 124 -13.57 18.05 12.38
CA VAL A 124 -13.31 18.56 11.03
C VAL A 124 -14.05 19.88 10.83
N ALA A 125 -13.32 20.98 10.68
CA ALA A 125 -13.90 22.31 10.47
C ALA A 125 -14.57 22.41 9.07
N PRO A 126 -15.48 23.40 8.85
CA PRO A 126 -16.03 23.70 7.53
C PRO A 126 -14.93 23.86 6.47
N GLY A 127 -15.07 23.18 5.34
CA GLY A 127 -14.10 23.20 4.24
C GLY A 127 -12.78 22.45 4.50
N ALA A 128 -12.53 21.99 5.73
CA ALA A 128 -11.34 21.21 6.05
C ALA A 128 -11.47 19.76 5.57
N ARG A 129 -10.32 19.13 5.31
CA ARG A 129 -10.21 17.71 4.98
C ARG A 129 -9.48 16.97 6.09
N ALA A 130 -10.05 15.86 6.51
CA ALA A 130 -9.40 14.83 7.30
C ALA A 130 -8.99 13.67 6.37
N ILE A 131 -7.85 13.03 6.68
CA ILE A 131 -7.44 11.77 6.08
C ILE A 131 -7.42 10.72 7.19
N VAL A 132 -8.19 9.65 7.02
CA VAL A 132 -8.21 8.51 7.94
C VAL A 132 -7.40 7.38 7.32
N PHE A 133 -6.32 6.99 7.99
CA PHE A 133 -5.43 5.91 7.54
C PHE A 133 -5.93 4.57 8.08
N ILE A 134 -6.28 3.69 7.17
CA ILE A 134 -6.89 2.40 7.48
C ILE A 134 -5.91 1.28 7.15
N GLU A 135 -5.75 0.37 8.10
CA GLU A 135 -5.08 -0.90 7.92
C GLU A 135 -5.97 -2.02 8.46
N LEU A 136 -6.19 -3.01 7.62
CA LEU A 136 -7.03 -4.16 7.93
C LEU A 136 -6.21 -5.43 7.76
N GLN A 137 -6.26 -6.32 8.72
CA GLN A 137 -5.82 -7.69 8.56
C GLN A 137 -7.03 -8.59 8.32
N LEU A 138 -7.05 -9.27 7.19
CA LEU A 138 -8.14 -10.18 6.84
C LEU A 138 -7.97 -11.53 7.56
N ALA A 139 -9.09 -12.22 7.76
CA ALA A 139 -9.07 -13.59 8.28
C ALA A 139 -8.30 -14.52 7.29
N PRO A 140 -7.70 -15.61 7.78
CA PRO A 140 -7.00 -16.55 6.92
C PRO A 140 -7.89 -17.06 5.77
N GLY A 141 -7.41 -16.92 4.53
CA GLY A 141 -8.14 -17.33 3.33
C GLY A 141 -9.26 -16.38 2.89
N GLU A 142 -9.53 -15.33 3.63
CA GLU A 142 -10.54 -14.33 3.26
C GLU A 142 -10.09 -13.49 2.06
N ARG A 143 -11.02 -13.28 1.14
CA ARG A 143 -10.88 -12.38 -0.02
C ARG A 143 -12.09 -11.48 -0.08
N LEU A 144 -11.86 -10.21 -0.34
CA LEU A 144 -12.91 -9.19 -0.46
C LEU A 144 -12.85 -8.58 -1.86
N SER A 145 -14.01 -8.42 -2.49
CA SER A 145 -14.16 -7.70 -3.76
C SER A 145 -14.43 -6.22 -3.55
N ALA A 146 -15.05 -5.87 -2.41
CA ALA A 146 -15.37 -4.50 -2.05
C ALA A 146 -15.41 -4.32 -0.52
N LEU A 147 -15.28 -3.06 -0.11
CA LEU A 147 -15.46 -2.58 1.26
C LEU A 147 -16.61 -1.59 1.30
N ARG A 148 -17.35 -1.57 2.40
CA ARG A 148 -18.30 -0.49 2.74
C ARG A 148 -17.82 0.19 4.00
N HIS A 149 -18.21 1.46 4.15
CA HIS A 149 -17.87 2.27 5.30
C HIS A 149 -19.14 2.82 5.93
N GLU A 150 -19.19 2.87 7.24
CA GLU A 150 -20.18 3.60 8.00
C GLU A 150 -19.46 4.56 8.94
N LEU A 151 -19.83 5.85 8.88
CA LEU A 151 -19.23 6.91 9.64
C LEU A 151 -20.29 7.53 10.54
N ASP A 152 -20.15 7.36 11.85
CA ASP A 152 -20.99 8.09 12.81
C ASP A 152 -20.30 9.39 13.17
N TYR A 153 -21.05 10.50 13.09
CA TYR A 153 -20.52 11.82 13.35
C TYR A 153 -21.50 12.70 14.10
N GLY A 154 -20.97 13.55 14.96
CA GLY A 154 -21.71 14.54 15.73
C GLY A 154 -21.90 15.84 14.97
N LEU A 155 -23.13 16.38 15.01
CA LEU A 155 -23.53 17.67 14.49
C LEU A 155 -23.39 18.78 15.55
N PRO A 156 -23.37 20.08 15.15
CA PRO A 156 -23.22 21.19 16.09
C PRO A 156 -24.33 21.30 17.14
N ASP A 157 -25.51 20.75 16.86
CA ASP A 157 -26.66 20.72 17.80
C ASP A 157 -26.59 19.55 18.80
N GLY A 158 -25.54 18.73 18.75
CA GLY A 158 -25.34 17.59 19.62
C GLY A 158 -26.00 16.29 19.13
N THR A 159 -26.70 16.31 18.00
CA THR A 159 -27.23 15.10 17.39
C THR A 159 -26.13 14.26 16.70
N VAL A 160 -26.37 12.96 16.58
CA VAL A 160 -25.46 12.03 15.89
C VAL A 160 -26.14 11.53 14.62
N SER A 161 -25.42 11.52 13.53
CA SER A 161 -25.89 10.99 12.25
C SER A 161 -24.90 9.98 11.68
N THR A 162 -25.39 9.07 10.84
CA THR A 162 -24.58 8.03 10.19
C THR A 162 -24.52 8.29 8.69
N LEU A 163 -23.31 8.34 8.15
CA LEU A 163 -23.07 8.43 6.72
C LEU A 163 -22.61 7.06 6.19
N ARG A 164 -23.19 6.63 5.06
CA ARG A 164 -22.83 5.42 4.34
C ARG A 164 -22.40 5.76 2.91
N PRO A 165 -21.10 6.01 2.67
CA PRO A 165 -20.60 6.29 1.33
C PRO A 165 -20.78 5.08 0.40
N GLU A 166 -20.59 5.32 -0.90
CA GLU A 166 -20.55 4.24 -1.89
C GLU A 166 -19.46 3.20 -1.55
N ALA A 167 -19.71 1.96 -1.97
CA ALA A 167 -18.75 0.88 -1.74
C ALA A 167 -17.47 1.11 -2.53
N THR A 168 -16.34 0.81 -1.89
CA THR A 168 -15.01 0.89 -2.50
C THR A 168 -14.58 -0.49 -2.99
N SER A 169 -14.24 -0.61 -4.27
CA SER A 169 -13.70 -1.85 -4.84
C SER A 169 -12.33 -2.17 -4.27
N VAL A 170 -12.05 -3.43 -3.96
CA VAL A 170 -10.72 -3.93 -3.63
C VAL A 170 -10.05 -4.40 -4.92
N SER A 171 -8.83 -3.95 -5.15
CA SER A 171 -8.07 -4.32 -6.34
C SER A 171 -7.69 -5.81 -6.29
N MET A 172 -7.85 -6.49 -7.41
CA MET A 172 -7.41 -7.89 -7.58
C MET A 172 -6.01 -8.01 -8.16
N ARG A 173 -5.30 -6.89 -8.36
CA ARG A 173 -3.95 -6.89 -8.92
C ARG A 173 -2.96 -7.43 -7.89
N PRO A 174 -2.07 -8.36 -8.27
CA PRO A 174 -1.07 -8.88 -7.35
C PRO A 174 -0.05 -7.80 -6.98
N ALA A 175 0.50 -7.90 -5.78
CA ALA A 175 1.66 -7.12 -5.38
C ALA A 175 2.90 -7.54 -6.21
N SER A 176 3.80 -6.60 -6.48
CA SER A 176 5.08 -6.91 -7.11
C SER A 176 5.94 -7.76 -6.17
N VAL A 177 6.60 -8.78 -6.70
CA VAL A 177 7.54 -9.60 -5.94
C VAL A 177 8.97 -9.15 -6.25
N LEU A 178 9.69 -8.73 -5.21
CA LEU A 178 11.08 -8.33 -5.29
C LEU A 178 11.98 -9.39 -4.67
N GLY A 179 13.16 -9.56 -5.23
CA GLY A 179 14.27 -10.22 -4.55
C GLY A 179 14.83 -9.35 -3.43
N PRO A 180 15.74 -9.90 -2.60
CA PRO A 180 16.39 -9.17 -1.52
C PRO A 180 17.08 -7.89 -2.05
N PRO A 181 16.79 -6.71 -1.45
CA PRO A 181 17.44 -5.46 -1.84
C PRO A 181 18.87 -5.34 -1.29
N LEU A 182 19.19 -6.14 -0.29
CA LEU A 182 20.46 -6.15 0.45
C LEU A 182 20.91 -7.61 0.69
N ARG A 183 22.12 -7.80 1.20
CA ARG A 183 22.66 -9.12 1.56
C ARG A 183 22.83 -9.25 3.06
N GLY A 184 22.77 -10.48 3.58
CA GLY A 184 23.06 -10.78 4.98
C GLY A 184 22.15 -10.07 5.95
N GLY A 185 22.69 -9.32 6.87
CA GLY A 185 22.01 -8.62 7.96
C GLY A 185 22.55 -9.07 9.32
N PRO A 186 21.93 -8.62 10.41
CA PRO A 186 20.52 -8.20 10.56
C PRO A 186 20.19 -6.84 9.93
N TRP A 187 18.99 -6.76 9.33
CA TRP A 187 18.39 -5.53 8.81
C TRP A 187 17.04 -5.31 9.49
N VAL A 188 16.75 -4.09 9.91
CA VAL A 188 15.46 -3.71 10.49
C VAL A 188 14.62 -3.05 9.41
N ALA A 189 13.40 -3.52 9.21
CA ALA A 189 12.40 -2.88 8.37
C ALA A 189 11.71 -1.78 9.18
N VAL A 190 12.26 -0.57 9.14
CA VAL A 190 11.79 0.56 9.95
C VAL A 190 10.64 1.25 9.24
N HIS A 191 9.45 1.06 9.74
CA HIS A 191 8.23 1.79 9.39
C HIS A 191 7.15 1.48 10.42
N ASP A 192 6.23 2.44 10.63
CA ASP A 192 5.12 2.27 11.56
C ASP A 192 3.94 3.13 11.10
N PRO A 193 2.73 2.60 10.95
CA PRO A 193 1.56 3.33 10.50
C PRO A 193 1.06 4.36 11.52
N THR A 194 1.49 4.25 12.78
CA THR A 194 1.07 5.15 13.86
C THR A 194 1.90 6.42 13.91
N TRP A 195 3.06 6.47 13.27
CA TRP A 195 3.90 7.66 13.29
C TRP A 195 3.28 8.82 12.53
N PRO A 196 3.05 9.96 13.18
CA PRO A 196 2.41 11.11 12.53
C PRO A 196 3.18 11.68 11.34
N SER A 197 4.50 11.51 11.32
CA SER A 197 5.42 11.94 10.25
C SER A 197 6.07 10.78 9.49
N GLY A 198 5.65 9.53 9.74
CA GLY A 198 6.15 8.37 9.01
C GLY A 198 5.67 8.34 7.56
N HIS A 199 6.37 7.60 6.69
CA HIS A 199 6.08 7.52 5.25
C HIS A 199 4.62 7.25 4.93
N ARG A 200 3.94 6.45 5.75
CA ARG A 200 2.53 6.10 5.63
C ARG A 200 1.59 7.32 5.74
N ARG A 201 2.07 8.46 6.28
CA ARG A 201 1.25 9.65 6.54
C ARG A 201 1.74 10.92 5.84
N VAL A 202 2.83 10.85 5.11
CA VAL A 202 3.37 12.00 4.38
C VAL A 202 2.73 12.08 3.00
N THR A 203 1.79 13.01 2.85
CA THR A 203 1.09 13.26 1.60
C THR A 203 1.69 14.44 0.86
N TYR A 204 1.74 14.35 -0.47
CA TYR A 204 2.19 15.42 -1.36
C TYR A 204 1.06 15.87 -2.27
N THR A 205 1.01 17.16 -2.60
CA THR A 205 0.06 17.68 -3.60
C THR A 205 0.84 17.99 -4.88
N MET A 206 0.72 17.10 -5.86
CA MET A 206 1.44 17.18 -7.12
C MET A 206 0.47 17.15 -8.30
N GLY A 207 0.60 18.10 -9.23
CA GLY A 207 -0.30 18.21 -10.39
C GLY A 207 -1.78 18.36 -10.01
N GLY A 208 -2.08 19.02 -8.86
CA GLY A 208 -3.44 19.23 -8.36
C GLY A 208 -4.07 18.00 -7.70
N LYS A 209 -3.30 16.93 -7.42
CA LYS A 209 -3.78 15.71 -6.76
C LYS A 209 -2.94 15.41 -5.53
N VAL A 210 -3.59 14.94 -4.47
CA VAL A 210 -2.92 14.38 -3.30
C VAL A 210 -2.33 13.02 -3.68
N ARG A 211 -1.07 12.79 -3.26
CA ARG A 211 -0.33 11.56 -3.51
C ARG A 211 0.30 11.05 -2.22
N LEU A 212 0.45 9.74 -2.10
CA LEU A 212 1.10 9.07 -0.98
C LEU A 212 2.10 8.03 -1.50
N PRO A 213 3.26 8.45 -2.03
CA PRO A 213 4.27 7.53 -2.57
C PRO A 213 4.80 6.55 -1.53
N GLY A 214 4.98 7.00 -0.30
CA GLY A 214 5.50 6.19 0.81
C GLY A 214 4.50 5.24 1.48
N ARG A 215 3.29 4.98 0.90
CA ARG A 215 2.27 4.12 1.54
C ARG A 215 2.78 2.76 2.00
N PHE A 216 3.68 2.14 1.26
CA PHE A 216 4.30 0.86 1.56
C PHE A 216 5.83 0.94 1.66
N ALA A 217 6.37 2.13 1.86
CA ALA A 217 7.81 2.31 1.96
C ALA A 217 8.40 1.63 3.21
N VAL A 218 9.62 1.16 3.07
CA VAL A 218 10.40 0.50 4.12
C VAL A 218 11.80 1.08 4.15
N ASP A 219 12.24 1.54 5.31
CA ASP A 219 13.62 1.96 5.56
C ASP A 219 14.41 0.78 6.13
N TRP A 220 15.41 0.32 5.38
CA TRP A 220 16.27 -0.77 5.81
C TRP A 220 17.47 -0.25 6.56
N VAL A 221 17.46 -0.40 7.88
CA VAL A 221 18.52 0.03 8.78
C VAL A 221 19.37 -1.18 9.19
N GLY A 222 20.69 -1.10 9.04
CA GLY A 222 21.63 -2.11 9.51
C GLY A 222 21.76 -2.12 11.03
N THR A 223 21.81 -3.31 11.63
CA THR A 223 22.03 -3.47 13.07
C THR A 223 22.92 -4.69 13.35
N ASP A 224 23.44 -4.80 14.57
CA ASP A 224 24.12 -6.01 15.04
C ASP A 224 23.27 -6.80 16.05
N ALA A 225 23.78 -7.93 16.51
CA ALA A 225 23.05 -8.79 17.46
C ALA A 225 22.79 -8.14 18.83
N ALA A 226 23.51 -7.08 19.18
CA ALA A 226 23.29 -6.30 20.38
C ALA A 226 22.27 -5.15 20.17
N GLY A 227 21.75 -4.98 18.95
CA GLY A 227 20.82 -3.92 18.59
C GLY A 227 21.48 -2.59 18.25
N ARG A 228 22.83 -2.53 18.18
CA ARG A 228 23.54 -1.29 17.82
C ARG A 228 23.39 -1.00 16.33
N ILE A 229 23.32 0.28 15.98
CA ILE A 229 23.23 0.77 14.59
C ILE A 229 24.51 1.46 14.13
N SER A 230 25.50 1.64 15.04
CA SER A 230 26.80 2.21 14.73
C SER A 230 27.91 1.40 15.40
N THR A 231 29.10 1.36 14.79
CA THR A 231 30.33 0.74 15.32
C THR A 231 31.32 1.76 15.89
N GLY A 232 31.06 3.06 15.70
CA GLY A 232 31.92 4.16 16.13
C GLY A 232 31.10 5.36 16.60
N ASP A 233 31.42 6.55 16.08
CA ASP A 233 30.68 7.77 16.39
C ASP A 233 29.30 7.73 15.75
N PRO A 234 28.19 7.76 16.53
CA PRO A 234 26.85 7.70 15.98
C PRO A 234 26.47 8.92 15.14
N ASP A 235 27.21 10.00 15.17
CA ASP A 235 26.98 11.17 14.30
C ASP A 235 27.71 11.07 12.95
N HIS A 236 28.66 10.16 12.79
CA HIS A 236 29.34 9.95 11.52
C HIS A 236 28.62 8.91 10.67
N PRO A 237 28.08 9.27 9.47
CA PRO A 237 27.38 8.32 8.60
C PRO A 237 28.20 7.06 8.27
N SER A 238 29.52 7.22 8.06
CA SER A 238 30.42 6.11 7.74
C SER A 238 30.55 5.05 8.84
N ASP A 239 30.25 5.39 10.08
CA ASP A 239 30.31 4.48 11.24
C ASP A 239 29.01 3.71 11.44
N SER A 240 27.97 4.05 10.69
CA SER A 240 26.68 3.35 10.74
C SER A 240 26.77 1.94 10.16
N ILE A 241 26.19 0.98 10.85
CA ILE A 241 26.08 -0.41 10.36
C ILE A 241 25.21 -0.41 9.10
N GLY A 242 25.76 -0.96 8.01
CA GLY A 242 25.08 -0.99 6.71
C GLY A 242 25.48 0.15 5.76
N TYR A 243 26.12 1.22 6.23
CA TYR A 243 26.67 2.23 5.33
C TYR A 243 27.60 1.61 4.31
N ASN A 244 27.47 1.99 3.03
CA ASN A 244 28.20 1.45 1.90
C ASN A 244 27.92 -0.05 1.59
N ALA A 245 26.89 -0.66 2.17
CA ALA A 245 26.44 -1.99 1.78
C ALA A 245 25.94 -2.01 0.32
N ASP A 246 26.23 -3.10 -0.42
CA ASP A 246 25.74 -3.29 -1.78
C ASP A 246 24.20 -3.27 -1.82
N VAL A 247 23.61 -2.39 -2.63
CA VAL A 247 22.18 -2.36 -2.95
C VAL A 247 21.94 -3.14 -4.23
N LEU A 248 20.93 -4.02 -4.21
CA LEU A 248 20.67 -5.01 -5.24
C LEU A 248 19.37 -4.71 -5.99
N ALA A 249 19.38 -4.90 -7.30
CA ALA A 249 18.17 -4.93 -8.10
C ALA A 249 17.25 -6.07 -7.63
N GLY A 250 16.02 -5.75 -7.22
CA GLY A 250 15.03 -6.73 -6.75
C GLY A 250 14.38 -7.54 -7.87
N ALA A 251 14.58 -7.17 -9.14
CA ALA A 251 14.01 -7.85 -10.30
C ALA A 251 14.90 -7.68 -11.53
N ASP A 252 14.66 -8.50 -12.55
CA ASP A 252 15.10 -8.19 -13.90
C ASP A 252 14.26 -7.02 -14.40
N ALA A 253 14.89 -5.89 -14.74
CA ALA A 253 14.19 -4.65 -15.00
C ALA A 253 15.00 -3.68 -15.88
N GLU A 254 14.32 -2.72 -16.48
CA GLU A 254 14.94 -1.53 -17.07
C GLU A 254 15.12 -0.47 -15.99
N VAL A 255 16.26 0.21 -15.98
CA VAL A 255 16.50 1.39 -15.15
C VAL A 255 15.69 2.56 -15.71
N ALA A 256 14.62 2.96 -15.02
CA ALA A 256 13.73 4.04 -15.44
C ALA A 256 14.36 5.42 -15.22
N ALA A 257 15.05 5.61 -14.09
CA ALA A 257 15.69 6.88 -13.74
C ALA A 257 16.85 6.66 -12.76
N VAL A 258 17.77 7.62 -12.73
CA VAL A 258 18.93 7.65 -11.83
C VAL A 258 19.21 9.10 -11.42
N ARG A 259 19.58 9.31 -10.17
CA ARG A 259 20.21 10.53 -9.67
C ARG A 259 21.46 10.13 -8.88
N ASP A 260 22.62 10.74 -9.18
CA ASP A 260 23.91 10.46 -8.51
C ASP A 260 24.77 11.73 -8.41
N ASN A 261 24.13 12.88 -8.14
CA ASN A 261 24.80 14.20 -8.09
C ASN A 261 24.64 14.93 -6.77
N MET A 262 24.00 14.31 -5.78
CA MET A 262 23.87 14.89 -4.44
C MET A 262 25.00 14.41 -3.54
N THR A 263 25.51 15.32 -2.71
CA THR A 263 26.49 15.03 -1.69
C THR A 263 25.83 14.57 -0.39
N GLU A 264 26.60 14.00 0.52
CA GLU A 264 26.18 13.66 1.88
C GLU A 264 26.76 14.63 2.90
N SER A 265 26.02 14.86 4.00
CA SER A 265 26.56 15.48 5.19
C SER A 265 27.54 14.54 5.88
N THR A 266 28.59 15.12 6.51
CA THR A 266 29.52 14.36 7.35
C THR A 266 29.01 14.15 8.78
N SER A 267 27.88 14.77 9.14
CA SER A 267 27.22 14.69 10.45
C SER A 267 25.73 14.34 10.22
N ILE A 268 25.23 13.32 10.91
CA ILE A 268 23.83 12.93 10.89
C ILE A 268 22.96 14.01 11.51
N GLN A 269 23.39 14.57 12.65
CA GLN A 269 22.66 15.61 13.38
C GLN A 269 22.56 16.92 12.59
N HIS A 270 23.51 17.18 11.69
CA HIS A 270 23.59 18.41 10.89
C HIS A 270 23.28 18.14 9.40
N ASN A 271 22.48 17.10 9.10
CA ASN A 271 21.98 16.90 7.73
C ASN A 271 21.09 18.08 7.33
N PRO A 272 21.42 18.82 6.25
CA PRO A 272 20.61 19.97 5.85
C PRO A 272 19.25 19.51 5.32
N ALA A 273 18.22 20.32 5.52
CA ALA A 273 16.94 20.14 4.84
C ALA A 273 17.09 20.40 3.34
N HIS A 274 16.45 19.59 2.53
CA HIS A 274 16.48 19.68 1.07
C HIS A 274 15.17 20.25 0.51
N VAL A 275 15.21 20.77 -0.71
CA VAL A 275 13.99 21.16 -1.41
C VAL A 275 13.17 19.92 -1.78
N LEU A 276 11.85 20.08 -1.91
CA LEU A 276 10.89 18.99 -2.06
C LEU A 276 11.29 17.93 -3.11
N GLY A 277 11.85 18.32 -4.24
CA GLY A 277 12.27 17.39 -5.30
C GLY A 277 13.59 16.64 -5.03
N GLU A 278 14.31 16.98 -3.96
CA GLU A 278 15.63 16.44 -3.62
C GLU A 278 15.59 15.46 -2.44
N GLY A 279 14.46 15.36 -1.73
CA GLY A 279 14.33 14.53 -0.53
C GLY A 279 14.75 13.07 -0.72
N ALA A 280 14.52 12.48 -1.89
CA ALA A 280 14.95 11.11 -2.23
C ALA A 280 16.46 10.91 -2.30
N GLY A 281 17.27 11.98 -2.28
CA GLY A 281 18.72 11.91 -2.41
C GLY A 281 19.16 11.33 -3.74
N ASN A 282 20.28 10.62 -3.76
CA ASN A 282 20.69 9.79 -4.90
C ASN A 282 19.85 8.53 -4.94
N PHE A 283 19.38 8.14 -6.12
CA PHE A 283 18.48 7.00 -6.25
C PHE A 283 18.62 6.26 -7.58
N VAL A 284 18.14 5.03 -7.59
CA VAL A 284 17.87 4.23 -8.79
C VAL A 284 16.40 3.84 -8.79
N ALA A 285 15.72 4.06 -9.91
CA ALA A 285 14.35 3.61 -10.14
C ALA A 285 14.33 2.48 -11.18
N LEU A 286 13.72 1.34 -10.83
CA LEU A 286 13.63 0.15 -11.68
C LEU A 286 12.20 -0.09 -12.16
N ARG A 287 11.97 -0.15 -13.46
CA ARG A 287 10.66 -0.39 -14.08
C ARG A 287 10.33 -1.89 -14.05
N LEU A 288 9.43 -2.28 -13.16
CA LEU A 288 8.97 -3.66 -12.98
C LEU A 288 7.82 -4.03 -13.95
N GLY A 289 7.19 -3.01 -14.53
CA GLY A 289 6.05 -3.13 -15.44
C GLY A 289 5.50 -1.76 -15.81
N PRO A 290 4.41 -1.69 -16.58
CA PRO A 290 3.88 -0.40 -17.09
C PRO A 290 3.55 0.62 -16.01
N ASP A 291 3.10 0.15 -14.85
CA ASP A 291 2.64 0.95 -13.72
C ASP A 291 3.20 0.41 -12.39
N ARG A 292 4.46 -0.02 -12.41
CA ARG A 292 5.21 -0.51 -11.26
C ARG A 292 6.67 -0.12 -11.41
N VAL A 293 7.13 0.76 -10.52
CA VAL A 293 8.53 1.21 -10.46
C VAL A 293 9.01 1.07 -9.02
N ALA A 294 10.13 0.37 -8.83
CA ALA A 294 10.78 0.25 -7.53
C ALA A 294 11.84 1.34 -7.38
N PHE A 295 11.78 2.10 -6.30
CA PHE A 295 12.72 3.16 -5.96
C PHE A 295 13.65 2.70 -4.84
N TYR A 296 14.95 2.90 -5.05
CA TYR A 296 16.05 2.65 -4.12
C TYR A 296 16.70 3.99 -3.83
N GLU A 297 16.42 4.58 -2.68
CA GLU A 297 16.76 5.98 -2.39
C GLU A 297 17.83 6.11 -1.30
N HIS A 298 18.32 7.33 -1.10
CA HIS A 298 19.39 7.72 -0.16
C HIS A 298 20.72 7.04 -0.44
N LEU A 299 21.00 6.72 -1.71
CA LEU A 299 22.23 6.03 -2.11
C LEU A 299 23.46 6.93 -1.94
N ARG A 300 24.61 6.28 -1.67
CA ARG A 300 25.88 6.95 -1.48
C ARG A 300 26.35 7.65 -2.77
N PRO A 301 26.84 8.90 -2.70
CA PRO A 301 27.35 9.63 -3.86
C PRO A 301 28.41 8.84 -4.64
N GLY A 302 28.31 8.81 -5.97
CA GLY A 302 29.24 8.15 -6.87
C GLY A 302 29.26 6.62 -6.74
N SER A 303 28.28 6.02 -6.05
CA SER A 303 28.20 4.56 -5.89
C SER A 303 27.32 3.87 -6.93
N ILE A 304 26.51 4.62 -7.65
CA ILE A 304 25.54 4.07 -8.62
C ILE A 304 26.29 3.47 -9.81
N ARG A 305 25.96 2.23 -10.15
CA ARG A 305 26.66 1.40 -11.15
C ARG A 305 25.85 1.17 -12.43
N VAL A 306 24.74 1.85 -12.58
CA VAL A 306 23.79 1.69 -13.69
C VAL A 306 23.35 3.03 -14.24
N ARG A 307 22.78 3.04 -15.45
CA ARG A 307 22.29 4.25 -16.13
C ARG A 307 20.86 4.07 -16.59
N ALA A 308 20.12 5.16 -16.70
CA ALA A 308 18.76 5.14 -17.26
C ALA A 308 18.76 4.47 -18.65
N GLY A 309 17.78 3.60 -18.91
CA GLY A 309 17.64 2.79 -20.10
C GLY A 309 18.44 1.48 -20.08
N GLU A 310 19.32 1.26 -19.09
CA GLU A 310 20.07 0.00 -18.95
C GLU A 310 19.16 -1.11 -18.38
N HIS A 311 19.38 -2.35 -18.79
CA HIS A 311 18.72 -3.51 -18.21
C HIS A 311 19.59 -4.15 -17.13
N VAL A 312 19.00 -4.33 -15.95
CA VAL A 312 19.64 -5.00 -14.80
C VAL A 312 19.04 -6.38 -14.58
N ARG A 313 19.81 -7.25 -13.97
CA ARG A 313 19.36 -8.59 -13.52
C ARG A 313 19.06 -8.57 -12.02
N LYS A 314 18.08 -9.34 -11.59
CA LYS A 314 17.82 -9.56 -10.17
C LYS A 314 19.09 -9.98 -9.44
N GLY A 315 19.40 -9.30 -8.32
CA GLY A 315 20.61 -9.51 -7.53
C GLY A 315 21.87 -8.79 -8.05
N GLN A 316 21.80 -8.07 -9.18
CA GLN A 316 22.86 -7.19 -9.66
C GLN A 316 23.02 -6.02 -8.69
N VAL A 317 24.28 -5.65 -8.40
CA VAL A 317 24.58 -4.46 -7.59
C VAL A 317 24.30 -3.21 -8.43
N ILE A 318 23.40 -2.34 -7.93
CA ILE A 318 22.99 -1.09 -8.60
C ILE A 318 23.57 0.15 -7.96
N GLY A 319 24.05 0.06 -6.72
CA GLY A 319 24.65 1.16 -5.95
C GLY A 319 25.02 0.69 -4.56
N SER A 320 25.25 1.64 -3.66
CA SER A 320 25.54 1.37 -2.25
C SER A 320 24.65 2.21 -1.34
N LEU A 321 24.25 1.64 -0.21
CA LEU A 321 23.50 2.32 0.86
C LEU A 321 24.30 3.53 1.36
N GLY A 322 23.64 4.68 1.47
CA GLY A 322 24.24 5.95 1.82
C GLY A 322 23.40 6.78 2.77
N PHE A 323 23.57 8.11 2.66
CA PHE A 323 22.97 9.11 3.54
C PHE A 323 22.60 10.40 2.79
N SER A 324 22.34 10.35 1.49
CA SER A 324 21.98 11.52 0.69
C SER A 324 20.50 11.88 0.78
N GLY A 325 20.16 13.18 0.71
CA GLY A 325 18.78 13.67 0.76
C GLY A 325 18.21 13.83 2.17
N ASP A 326 16.87 13.85 2.28
CA ASP A 326 16.15 14.02 3.55
C ASP A 326 16.09 12.69 4.31
N THR A 327 17.08 12.48 5.17
CA THR A 327 17.20 11.25 5.96
C THR A 327 17.73 11.55 7.36
N THR A 328 17.31 10.74 8.34
CA THR A 328 17.71 10.87 9.76
C THR A 328 18.87 9.95 10.13
N GLY A 329 19.41 9.19 9.19
CA GLY A 329 20.55 8.29 9.36
C GLY A 329 20.72 7.39 8.14
N PRO A 330 21.90 6.76 7.96
CA PRO A 330 22.14 5.85 6.84
C PRO A 330 21.16 4.68 6.81
N HIS A 331 20.40 4.56 5.73
CA HIS A 331 19.48 3.47 5.46
C HIS A 331 19.21 3.34 3.96
N LEU A 332 18.62 2.24 3.54
CA LEU A 332 18.04 2.10 2.20
C LEU A 332 16.54 2.30 2.30
N HIS A 333 16.04 3.41 1.75
CA HIS A 333 14.61 3.59 1.53
C HIS A 333 14.19 2.83 0.28
N LEU A 334 13.23 1.93 0.42
CA LEU A 334 12.68 1.11 -0.66
C LEU A 334 11.17 1.24 -0.70
N HIS A 335 10.63 1.64 -1.84
CA HIS A 335 9.19 1.58 -2.11
C HIS A 335 8.90 1.20 -3.56
N VAL A 336 7.67 0.79 -3.83
CA VAL A 336 7.16 0.59 -5.19
C VAL A 336 6.02 1.57 -5.42
N ALA A 337 6.03 2.23 -6.57
CA ALA A 337 5.04 3.21 -6.96
C ALA A 337 4.46 2.92 -8.35
N ASP A 338 3.34 3.56 -8.68
CA ASP A 338 2.61 3.36 -9.94
C ASP A 338 3.14 4.18 -11.12
N CYS A 339 4.18 4.98 -10.92
CA CYS A 339 4.86 5.73 -11.97
C CYS A 339 6.36 5.97 -11.62
N ASP A 340 7.12 6.65 -12.49
CA ASP A 340 8.56 6.86 -12.37
C ASP A 340 8.98 8.24 -11.82
N GLN A 341 8.05 8.96 -11.20
CA GLN A 341 8.28 10.26 -10.56
C GLN A 341 8.24 10.13 -9.05
N THR A 342 9.29 10.49 -8.34
CA THR A 342 9.46 10.23 -6.90
C THR A 342 8.28 10.70 -6.01
N LEU A 343 7.63 11.84 -6.34
CA LEU A 343 6.58 12.43 -5.49
C LEU A 343 5.19 12.45 -6.14
N GLN A 344 5.07 12.15 -7.44
CA GLN A 344 3.82 12.27 -8.18
C GLN A 344 3.01 10.98 -8.27
N CYS A 345 3.54 9.90 -7.69
CA CYS A 345 3.01 8.55 -7.80
C CYS A 345 2.28 8.13 -6.54
N GLU A 346 1.47 7.09 -6.66
CA GLU A 346 0.88 6.38 -5.53
C GLU A 346 1.75 5.19 -5.14
N GLY A 347 2.06 5.08 -3.86
CA GLY A 347 2.73 3.90 -3.32
C GLY A 347 1.83 2.68 -3.43
N VAL A 348 2.36 1.61 -4.01
CA VAL A 348 1.66 0.34 -4.19
C VAL A 348 2.38 -0.78 -3.47
N PRO A 349 1.66 -1.83 -3.02
CA PRO A 349 2.29 -2.89 -2.25
C PRO A 349 3.27 -3.71 -3.09
N PHE A 350 4.30 -4.19 -2.41
CA PHE A 350 5.25 -5.17 -2.91
C PHE A 350 5.51 -6.23 -1.84
N THR A 351 6.14 -7.33 -2.23
CA THR A 351 6.58 -8.37 -1.31
C THR A 351 8.04 -8.69 -1.57
N ILE A 352 8.74 -9.21 -0.57
CA ILE A 352 10.13 -9.62 -0.69
C ILE A 352 10.23 -11.13 -0.54
N GLU A 353 10.89 -11.77 -1.47
CA GLU A 353 11.21 -13.19 -1.38
C GLU A 353 12.46 -13.44 -0.54
N ALA A 354 12.59 -14.66 -0.04
CA ALA A 354 13.82 -15.16 0.57
C ALA A 354 14.36 -14.31 1.73
N MET A 355 13.50 -13.74 2.57
CA MET A 355 13.89 -13.18 3.86
C MET A 355 13.67 -14.18 4.98
N SER A 356 14.47 -14.08 6.05
CA SER A 356 14.29 -14.83 7.29
C SER A 356 14.07 -13.83 8.41
N LEU A 357 12.97 -13.98 9.15
CA LEU A 357 12.66 -13.14 10.30
C LEU A 357 13.48 -13.62 11.49
N LEU A 358 14.23 -12.70 12.10
CA LEU A 358 15.06 -12.95 13.29
C LEU A 358 14.36 -12.48 14.58
N GLY A 359 13.40 -11.57 14.47
CA GLY A 359 12.67 -11.00 15.58
C GLY A 359 12.02 -9.67 15.23
N ARG A 360 11.70 -8.88 16.25
CA ARG A 360 11.03 -7.58 16.09
C ARG A 360 11.38 -6.61 17.21
N TYR A 361 11.43 -5.33 16.93
CA TYR A 361 11.33 -4.27 17.91
C TYR A 361 9.85 -3.96 18.17
N HIS A 362 9.37 -4.19 19.41
CA HIS A 362 8.03 -3.80 19.82
C HIS A 362 7.92 -2.29 20.03
N ASN A 363 9.00 -1.68 20.47
CA ASN A 363 9.17 -0.24 20.53
C ASN A 363 10.40 0.12 19.67
N ILE A 364 10.20 0.87 18.59
CA ILE A 364 11.31 1.23 17.72
C ILE A 364 12.32 2.16 18.38
N ALA A 365 11.95 2.87 19.44
CA ALA A 365 12.90 3.68 20.22
C ALA A 365 14.02 2.83 20.85
N ASP A 366 13.86 1.51 20.94
CA ASP A 366 14.90 0.59 21.41
C ASP A 366 15.98 0.32 20.35
N LEU A 367 15.73 0.63 19.08
CA LEU A 367 16.71 0.49 18.00
C LEU A 367 17.92 1.38 18.26
N GLY A 368 19.08 0.80 18.19
CA GLY A 368 20.35 1.46 18.52
C GLY A 368 20.74 1.40 20.00
N GLN A 369 19.83 0.98 20.89
CA GLN A 369 20.03 0.95 22.34
C GLN A 369 19.91 -0.47 22.94
N HIS A 370 18.98 -1.26 22.44
CA HIS A 370 18.63 -2.59 22.97
C HIS A 370 18.50 -3.62 21.84
N PRO A 371 18.75 -4.91 22.11
CA PRO A 371 18.46 -5.98 21.16
C PRO A 371 16.95 -6.15 20.95
N TRP A 372 16.59 -6.66 19.79
CA TRP A 372 15.18 -7.00 19.44
C TRP A 372 14.69 -8.25 20.16
N SER A 373 13.35 -8.39 20.26
CA SER A 373 12.70 -9.63 20.72
C SER A 373 12.79 -10.72 19.64
N THR A 374 13.09 -11.96 20.06
CA THR A 374 13.20 -13.13 19.17
C THR A 374 11.91 -13.97 19.11
N GLU A 375 10.77 -13.44 19.58
CA GLU A 375 9.49 -14.16 19.61
C GLU A 375 8.92 -14.51 18.22
N VAL A 376 9.39 -13.84 17.16
CA VAL A 376 8.87 -13.94 15.79
C VAL A 376 9.91 -14.55 14.85
N VAL A 377 10.72 -15.49 15.32
CA VAL A 377 11.71 -16.15 14.45
C VAL A 377 11.00 -17.12 13.52
N ARG A 378 11.00 -16.82 12.22
CA ARG A 378 10.45 -17.69 11.18
C ARG A 378 11.04 -17.39 9.81
N LYS A 379 10.91 -18.36 8.91
CA LYS A 379 11.13 -18.16 7.47
C LYS A 379 9.76 -18.16 6.79
N PRO A 380 9.35 -17.08 6.13
CA PRO A 380 8.09 -17.05 5.41
C PRO A 380 8.02 -18.16 4.37
N GLY A 381 6.86 -18.80 4.23
CA GLY A 381 6.60 -19.80 3.21
C GLY A 381 6.31 -19.20 1.83
N SER A 382 6.05 -17.90 1.75
CA SER A 382 5.74 -17.12 0.54
C SER A 382 6.38 -15.75 0.66
N PRO A 383 6.56 -15.02 -0.47
CA PRO A 383 6.96 -13.63 -0.43
C PRO A 383 5.98 -12.79 0.39
N GLU A 384 6.50 -11.94 1.28
CA GLU A 384 5.71 -11.08 2.15
C GLU A 384 6.23 -9.64 2.10
N TRP A 385 5.33 -8.67 2.30
CA TRP A 385 5.73 -7.33 2.67
C TRP A 385 6.26 -7.36 4.11
N PRO A 386 7.46 -6.79 4.37
CA PRO A 386 8.02 -6.80 5.71
C PRO A 386 7.09 -6.07 6.67
N SER A 387 6.68 -6.73 7.73
CA SER A 387 5.86 -6.12 8.77
C SER A 387 6.66 -5.09 9.59
N TYR A 388 5.96 -4.29 10.41
CA TYR A 388 6.55 -3.18 11.17
C TYR A 388 7.69 -3.62 12.06
N ASN A 389 8.82 -2.93 11.94
CA ASN A 389 9.98 -3.04 12.82
C ASN A 389 10.52 -4.47 12.97
N VAL A 390 10.26 -5.35 11.99
CA VAL A 390 10.84 -6.69 11.96
C VAL A 390 12.31 -6.64 11.63
N VAL A 391 13.06 -7.53 12.28
CA VAL A 391 14.47 -7.74 12.00
C VAL A 391 14.61 -8.97 11.10
N VAL A 392 15.30 -8.80 9.97
CA VAL A 392 15.40 -9.84 8.97
C VAL A 392 16.86 -10.13 8.59
N ARG A 393 17.06 -11.28 7.98
CA ARG A 393 18.28 -11.66 7.29
C ARG A 393 17.96 -12.05 5.87
N PHE A 394 18.70 -11.50 4.93
CA PHE A 394 18.67 -11.88 3.51
C PHE A 394 19.73 -12.96 3.21
N PRO A 395 19.56 -13.74 2.13
CA PRO A 395 20.56 -14.70 1.71
C PRO A 395 21.93 -14.05 1.42
N SER A 396 22.99 -14.75 1.77
CA SER A 396 24.37 -14.40 1.38
C SER A 396 24.78 -15.20 0.13
N PRO A 397 25.73 -14.72 -0.68
CA PRO A 397 26.20 -15.45 -1.86
C PRO A 397 26.66 -16.88 -1.58
N LEU A 398 27.18 -17.14 -0.38
CA LEU A 398 27.63 -18.47 0.04
C LEU A 398 26.48 -19.47 0.23
N GLN A 399 25.27 -19.01 0.62
CA GLN A 399 24.09 -19.87 0.81
C GLN A 399 23.44 -20.26 -0.52
N VAL A 400 23.54 -19.42 -1.54
CA VAL A 400 22.98 -19.70 -2.87
C VAL A 400 23.79 -20.80 -3.59
N ARG A 401 25.11 -20.87 -3.39
CA ARG A 401 25.95 -21.93 -3.96
C ARG A 401 25.64 -23.31 -3.37
N SER A 402 25.38 -23.42 -2.08
CA SER A 402 25.08 -24.70 -1.43
C SER A 402 23.77 -25.34 -1.88
N THR A 403 22.74 -24.53 -2.20
CA THR A 403 21.48 -25.06 -2.73
C THR A 403 21.57 -25.49 -4.19
N HIS A 404 22.41 -24.85 -5.01
CA HIS A 404 22.66 -25.27 -6.38
C HIS A 404 23.58 -26.53 -6.48
N GLU A 405 24.56 -26.68 -5.59
CA GLU A 405 25.37 -27.87 -5.50
C GLU A 405 24.57 -29.07 -4.98
N ALA A 406 23.70 -28.88 -3.98
CA ALA A 406 22.82 -29.95 -3.51
C ALA A 406 21.86 -30.44 -4.61
N SER A 407 21.35 -29.55 -5.45
CA SER A 407 20.51 -29.91 -6.60
C SER A 407 21.30 -30.64 -7.69
N ARG A 408 22.57 -30.31 -7.91
CA ARG A 408 23.43 -31.02 -8.86
C ARG A 408 23.85 -32.41 -8.36
N VAL A 409 24.11 -32.57 -7.06
CA VAL A 409 24.46 -33.88 -6.47
C VAL A 409 23.26 -34.82 -6.52
N VAL A 410 22.03 -34.33 -6.35
CA VAL A 410 20.83 -35.18 -6.49
C VAL A 410 20.62 -35.63 -7.95
N LEU A 411 20.88 -34.75 -8.92
CA LEU A 411 20.77 -35.13 -10.34
C LEU A 411 21.88 -36.04 -10.85
N SER A 412 23.11 -35.96 -10.29
CA SER A 412 24.21 -36.85 -10.65
C SER A 412 24.04 -38.25 -10.08
N ASN A 413 23.37 -38.43 -8.94
CA ASN A 413 23.11 -39.73 -8.34
C ASN A 413 21.94 -40.50 -9.00
N VAL A 414 21.07 -39.85 -9.75
CA VAL A 414 20.01 -40.51 -10.53
C VAL A 414 20.52 -41.07 -11.86
N SER A 415 21.64 -40.54 -12.38
CA SER A 415 22.24 -41.02 -13.64
C SER A 415 23.21 -42.20 -13.49
N ALA A 416 23.47 -42.67 -12.26
CA ALA A 416 24.40 -43.75 -11.97
C ALA A 416 23.78 -45.15 -11.79
N LEU A 417 22.45 -45.28 -11.95
CA LEU A 417 21.80 -46.61 -12.02
C LEU A 417 21.74 -47.05 -13.47
N GLY A 418 22.77 -47.79 -13.86
CA GLY A 418 22.91 -48.40 -15.16
C GLY A 418 21.86 -49.50 -15.44
N PRO A 419 21.74 -49.97 -16.69
CA PRO A 419 20.65 -50.82 -17.13
C PRO A 419 20.71 -52.21 -16.51
N ALA A 420 19.65 -52.62 -15.86
CA ALA A 420 19.47 -53.97 -15.35
C ALA A 420 19.12 -54.91 -16.51
N MET A 421 19.92 -55.95 -16.57
CA MET A 421 19.87 -57.23 -17.24
C MET A 421 18.59 -57.64 -17.95
N HIS A 422 18.82 -58.02 -19.18
CA HIS A 422 17.99 -58.85 -20.02
C HIS A 422 17.80 -60.25 -19.41
N MET A 423 16.56 -60.70 -19.31
CA MET A 423 16.21 -62.12 -19.20
C MET A 423 15.29 -62.51 -20.34
N PRO A 424 15.53 -63.65 -21.03
CA PRO A 424 14.67 -64.13 -22.13
C PRO A 424 13.61 -65.12 -21.61
N GLY A 425 12.46 -65.19 -22.30
CA GLY A 425 11.54 -66.33 -22.12
C GLY A 425 10.10 -66.04 -22.49
N GLN A 426 9.81 -66.27 -23.75
CA GLN A 426 8.64 -66.90 -24.37
C GLN A 426 7.32 -67.01 -23.58
N ALA A 427 6.17 -66.59 -24.13
CA ALA A 427 5.26 -67.49 -24.86
C ALA A 427 3.99 -66.75 -25.28
N HIS A 428 3.56 -67.09 -26.46
CA HIS A 428 2.30 -66.78 -27.13
C HIS A 428 1.04 -67.05 -26.27
N TYR A 429 -0.02 -66.27 -26.43
CA TYR A 429 -1.34 -66.79 -26.83
C TYR A 429 -2.24 -65.65 -27.38
N GLU A 430 -2.89 -66.06 -28.49
CA GLU A 430 -3.84 -65.31 -29.30
C GLU A 430 -5.23 -65.15 -28.63
N GLN A 431 -6.00 -64.17 -29.14
CA GLN A 431 -7.43 -64.09 -29.38
C GLN A 431 -8.40 -64.13 -28.17
N GLN A 432 -9.13 -63.13 -27.91
CA GLN A 432 -10.45 -62.74 -28.50
C GLN A 432 -10.75 -61.31 -28.14
#